data_4270258ba238b5f460128af8616eaf0d
#
_entry.id   4270258ba238b5f460128af8616eaf0d
#
_cell.length_a   1.000
_cell.length_b   1.000
_cell.length_c   1.000
_cell.angle_alpha   90.00
_cell.angle_beta   90.00
_cell.angle_gamma   90.00
#
_symmetry.space_group_name_H-M   'P 1'
#
loop_
_entity.id
_entity.type
_entity.pdbx_description
1 polymer ?
#
loop_
_entity_poly.entity_id
_entity_poly.type
_entity_poly.pdbx_seq_one_letter_code
_entity_poly.pdbx_strand_id
1 'polypeptide(L)'
;SPDTVDMSTARDFIDWLVELCVVHGIPCNDTLLNRCEDVQRYLYACVANRTCAVCGKRADIHEYDRVGMGRNRRKMYHEGQRVQPLCRLHHNEVDQIGQQSFDNKYHMTWVCLDEYLCQILKWKGKKKC
;
A
#
# COMPACT_ATOMS: atom_id res chain seq x y z
N SER A 1 -25.43 -3.12 25.54
CA SER A 1 -24.42 -2.59 26.43
C SER A 1 -23.16 -2.16 25.67
N PRO A 2 -22.62 -0.98 25.95
CA PRO A 2 -21.38 -0.57 25.30
C PRO A 2 -20.20 -1.51 25.62
N ASP A 3 -20.31 -2.31 26.66
CA ASP A 3 -19.29 -3.26 27.06
C ASP A 3 -19.27 -4.52 26.19
N THR A 4 -20.25 -4.66 25.28
CA THR A 4 -20.40 -5.85 24.45
C THR A 4 -20.01 -5.65 22.99
N VAL A 5 -19.19 -4.63 22.71
CA VAL A 5 -18.65 -4.46 21.35
C VAL A 5 -17.76 -5.65 21.05
N ASP A 6 -18.09 -6.36 19.96
CA ASP A 6 -17.32 -7.48 19.47
C ASP A 6 -15.93 -7.02 19.04
N MET A 7 -14.91 -7.85 19.29
CA MET A 7 -13.54 -7.53 18.90
C MET A 7 -13.39 -7.31 17.39
N SER A 8 -14.10 -8.09 16.56
CA SER A 8 -14.06 -7.89 15.12
C SER A 8 -14.69 -6.55 14.71
N THR A 9 -15.76 -6.13 15.37
CA THR A 9 -16.37 -4.82 15.13
C THR A 9 -15.41 -3.69 15.53
N ALA A 10 -14.72 -3.85 16.66
CA ALA A 10 -13.72 -2.86 17.10
C ALA A 10 -12.56 -2.74 16.11
N ARG A 11 -12.06 -3.87 15.58
CA ARG A 11 -11.01 -3.89 14.57
C ARG A 11 -11.45 -3.22 13.30
N ASP A 12 -12.65 -3.52 12.82
CA ASP A 12 -13.21 -2.90 11.61
C ASP A 12 -13.34 -1.39 11.78
N PHE A 13 -13.74 -0.92 12.97
CA PHE A 13 -13.83 0.51 13.26
C PHE A 13 -12.46 1.18 13.23
N ILE A 14 -11.44 0.55 13.81
CA ILE A 14 -10.07 1.06 13.77
C ILE A 14 -9.58 1.15 12.32
N ASP A 15 -9.77 0.11 11.53
CA ASP A 15 -9.36 0.09 10.13
C ASP A 15 -10.09 1.16 9.31
N TRP A 16 -11.38 1.37 9.59
CA TRP A 16 -12.15 2.44 8.95
C TRP A 16 -11.58 3.82 9.28
N LEU A 17 -11.22 4.05 10.55
CA LEU A 17 -10.60 5.32 10.97
C LEU A 17 -9.24 5.53 10.28
N VAL A 18 -8.44 4.48 10.18
CA VAL A 18 -7.14 4.54 9.49
C VAL A 18 -7.33 4.90 8.02
N GLU A 19 -8.27 4.27 7.34
CA GLU A 19 -8.60 4.61 5.95
C GLU A 19 -9.05 6.06 5.80
N LEU A 20 -9.88 6.53 6.73
CA LEU A 20 -10.35 7.91 6.72
C LEU A 20 -9.18 8.89 6.80
N CYS A 21 -8.19 8.59 7.65
CA CYS A 21 -6.98 9.41 7.76
C CYS A 21 -6.19 9.42 6.45
N VAL A 22 -6.08 8.27 5.78
CA VAL A 22 -5.39 8.17 4.49
C VAL A 22 -6.12 8.99 3.42
N VAL A 23 -7.43 8.81 3.30
CA VAL A 23 -8.23 9.46 2.27
C VAL A 23 -8.20 10.98 2.42
N HIS A 24 -8.28 11.48 3.64
CA HIS A 24 -8.37 12.92 3.91
C HIS A 24 -7.03 13.56 4.29
N GLY A 25 -5.94 12.80 4.26
CA GLY A 25 -4.62 13.33 4.60
C GLY A 25 -4.51 13.85 6.03
N ILE A 26 -5.23 13.24 6.97
CA ILE A 26 -5.24 13.67 8.38
C ILE A 26 -3.91 13.26 9.02
N PRO A 27 -3.14 14.22 9.57
CA PRO A 27 -1.86 13.89 10.20
C PRO A 27 -2.06 13.10 11.50
N CYS A 28 -1.12 12.20 11.76
CA CYS A 28 -1.11 11.36 12.96
C CYS A 28 0.26 11.44 13.63
N ASN A 29 0.26 11.34 14.96
CA ASN A 29 1.50 11.37 15.74
C ASN A 29 2.32 10.08 15.60
N ASP A 30 1.72 9.02 15.09
CA ASP A 30 2.36 7.73 14.89
C ASP A 30 2.09 7.25 13.48
N THR A 31 2.91 6.33 13.00
CA THR A 31 2.70 5.70 11.70
C THR A 31 1.39 4.92 11.71
N LEU A 32 0.51 5.22 10.75
CA LEU A 32 -0.76 4.53 10.63
C LEU A 32 -0.59 3.03 10.40
N LEU A 33 0.52 2.62 9.80
CA LEU A 33 0.87 1.22 9.62
C LEU A 33 0.91 0.46 10.95
N ASN A 34 1.38 1.11 12.02
CA ASN A 34 1.42 0.52 13.36
C ASN A 34 0.05 0.48 14.04
N ARG A 35 -0.90 1.26 13.53
CA ARG A 35 -2.24 1.39 14.12
C ARG A 35 -3.28 0.49 13.47
N CYS A 36 -3.06 0.13 12.19
CA CYS A 36 -4.04 -0.67 11.47
C CYS A 36 -4.03 -2.12 11.94
N GLU A 37 -5.21 -2.73 11.94
CA GLU A 37 -5.39 -4.15 12.25
C GLU A 37 -5.28 -4.99 10.97
N ASP A 38 -5.76 -4.46 9.85
CA ASP A 38 -5.69 -5.11 8.53
C ASP A 38 -4.70 -4.35 7.65
N VAL A 39 -3.49 -4.87 7.56
CA VAL A 39 -2.39 -4.25 6.80
C VAL A 39 -2.72 -4.21 5.31
N GLN A 40 -3.32 -5.25 4.76
CA GLN A 40 -3.70 -5.29 3.34
C GLN A 40 -4.69 -4.18 2.99
N ARG A 41 -5.70 -4.01 3.82
CA ARG A 41 -6.70 -2.95 3.65
C ARG A 41 -6.07 -1.56 3.71
N TYR A 42 -5.19 -1.36 4.67
CA TYR A 42 -4.45 -0.09 4.82
C TYR A 42 -3.58 0.19 3.61
N LEU A 43 -2.79 -0.79 3.17
CA LEU A 43 -1.90 -0.63 2.02
C LEU A 43 -2.69 -0.38 0.73
N TYR A 44 -3.83 -1.05 0.56
CA TYR A 44 -4.72 -0.83 -0.59
C TYR A 44 -5.17 0.63 -0.65
N ALA A 45 -5.61 1.17 0.48
CA ALA A 45 -6.03 2.57 0.57
C ALA A 45 -4.86 3.51 0.27
N CYS A 46 -3.66 3.21 0.77
CA CYS A 46 -2.46 4.00 0.50
C CYS A 46 -2.10 4.00 -0.98
N VAL A 47 -2.19 2.86 -1.66
CA VAL A 47 -1.95 2.78 -3.11
C VAL A 47 -2.98 3.60 -3.87
N ALA A 48 -4.25 3.44 -3.53
CA ALA A 48 -5.35 4.15 -4.20
C ALA A 48 -5.22 5.67 -4.06
N ASN A 49 -4.71 6.14 -2.93
CA ASN A 49 -4.58 7.58 -2.64
C ASN A 49 -3.14 8.10 -2.81
N ARG A 50 -2.22 7.27 -3.30
CA ARG A 50 -0.80 7.61 -3.49
C ARG A 50 -0.18 8.21 -2.22
N THR A 51 -0.41 7.55 -1.11
CA THR A 51 0.11 7.95 0.21
C THR A 51 1.14 6.94 0.68
N CYS A 52 2.30 7.42 1.14
CA CYS A 52 3.32 6.54 1.70
C CYS A 52 2.80 5.86 2.95
N ALA A 53 2.91 4.52 3.00
CA ALA A 53 2.44 3.74 4.14
C ALA A 53 3.21 4.04 5.43
N VAL A 54 4.46 4.50 5.32
CA VAL A 54 5.32 4.73 6.48
C VAL A 54 5.15 6.15 7.02
N CYS A 55 5.20 7.18 6.16
CA CYS A 55 5.26 8.57 6.62
C CYS A 55 4.08 9.44 6.18
N GLY A 56 3.18 8.94 5.36
CA GLY A 56 1.99 9.68 4.93
C GLY A 56 2.23 10.72 3.85
N LYS A 57 3.45 10.87 3.35
CA LYS A 57 3.75 11.77 2.24
C LYS A 57 3.28 11.17 0.92
N ARG A 58 3.32 11.97 -0.15
CA ARG A 58 2.95 11.45 -1.49
C ARG A 58 3.84 10.27 -1.84
N ALA A 59 3.23 9.18 -2.28
CA ALA A 59 3.93 7.94 -2.60
C ALA A 59 4.20 7.81 -4.09
N ASP A 60 5.37 7.28 -4.40
CA ASP A 60 5.62 6.58 -5.65
C ASP A 60 5.18 5.13 -5.44
N ILE A 61 4.71 4.48 -6.49
CA ILE A 61 4.29 3.09 -6.38
C ILE A 61 5.50 2.20 -6.69
N HIS A 62 6.05 1.61 -5.64
CA HIS A 62 7.20 0.72 -5.74
C HIS A 62 6.77 -0.66 -6.24
N GLU A 63 7.33 -1.11 -7.34
CA GLU A 63 7.08 -2.45 -7.86
C GLU A 63 7.88 -3.46 -7.03
N TYR A 64 7.17 -4.31 -6.29
CA TYR A 64 7.79 -5.34 -5.46
C TYR A 64 8.47 -6.39 -6.33
N ASP A 65 7.79 -6.78 -7.41
CA ASP A 65 8.34 -7.69 -8.41
C ASP A 65 8.95 -6.86 -9.53
N ARG A 66 10.26 -6.64 -9.48
CA ARG A 66 10.93 -5.85 -10.51
C ARG A 66 10.87 -6.55 -11.86
N VAL A 67 10.60 -5.78 -12.90
CA VAL A 67 10.66 -6.29 -14.27
C VAL A 67 12.11 -6.60 -14.60
N GLY A 68 12.40 -7.88 -14.91
CA GLY A 68 13.73 -8.30 -15.27
C GLY A 68 14.19 -7.71 -16.61
N MET A 69 15.52 -7.70 -16.82
CA MET A 69 16.08 -7.28 -18.09
C MET A 69 15.52 -8.14 -19.23
N GLY A 70 15.22 -7.51 -20.36
CA GLY A 70 14.66 -8.18 -21.53
C GLY A 70 13.14 -8.18 -21.59
N ARG A 71 12.45 -7.79 -20.52
CA ARG A 71 10.99 -7.64 -20.56
C ARG A 71 10.62 -6.27 -21.11
N ASN A 72 9.70 -6.26 -22.06
CA ASN A 72 9.19 -5.02 -22.62
C ASN A 72 8.04 -4.48 -21.75
N ARG A 73 8.29 -3.40 -21.01
CA ARG A 73 7.30 -2.79 -20.13
C ARG A 73 6.04 -2.35 -20.88
N ARG A 74 6.15 -1.97 -22.14
CA ARG A 74 4.98 -1.54 -22.94
C ARG A 74 4.01 -2.67 -23.19
N LYS A 75 4.48 -3.91 -23.18
CA LYS A 75 3.67 -5.11 -23.40
C LYS A 75 3.20 -5.76 -22.11
N MET A 76 3.66 -5.29 -20.96
CA MET A 76 3.26 -5.84 -19.67
C MET A 76 1.96 -5.25 -19.18
N TYR A 77 1.17 -6.09 -18.52
CA TYR A 77 -0.01 -5.67 -17.80
C TYR A 77 0.33 -5.64 -16.32
N HIS A 78 -0.14 -4.60 -15.63
CA HIS A 78 0.22 -4.39 -14.22
C HIS A 78 -0.71 -5.11 -13.25
N GLU A 79 -1.88 -5.54 -13.71
CA GLU A 79 -2.80 -6.28 -12.86
C GLU A 79 -2.17 -7.57 -12.35
N GLY A 80 -2.26 -7.80 -11.04
CA GLY A 80 -1.63 -8.95 -10.39
C GLY A 80 -0.22 -8.69 -9.91
N GLN A 81 0.42 -7.58 -10.29
CA GLN A 81 1.74 -7.23 -9.79
C GLN A 81 1.66 -6.82 -8.33
N ARG A 82 2.72 -7.16 -7.58
CA ARG A 82 2.83 -6.77 -6.17
C ARG A 82 3.50 -5.39 -6.09
N VAL A 83 2.91 -4.50 -5.32
CA VAL A 83 3.40 -3.12 -5.17
C VAL A 83 3.38 -2.69 -3.72
N GLN A 84 4.14 -1.65 -3.42
CA GLN A 84 4.14 -0.98 -2.13
C GLN A 84 4.03 0.53 -2.34
N PRO A 85 3.21 1.24 -1.52
CA PRO A 85 3.12 2.69 -1.60
C PRO A 85 4.22 3.32 -0.74
N LEU A 86 5.27 3.81 -1.37
CA LEU A 86 6.43 4.38 -0.67
C LEU A 86 6.78 5.74 -1.28
N CYS A 87 7.07 6.73 -0.41
CA CYS A 87 7.61 7.99 -0.89
C CYS A 87 9.05 7.78 -1.39
N ARG A 88 9.60 8.80 -2.05
CA ARG A 88 10.95 8.70 -2.62
C ARG A 88 11.99 8.29 -1.58
N LEU A 89 11.90 8.84 -0.38
CA LEU A 89 12.84 8.54 0.71
C LEU A 89 12.79 7.06 1.11
N HIS A 90 11.58 6.54 1.32
CA HIS A 90 11.43 5.15 1.74
C HIS A 90 11.66 4.17 0.60
N HIS A 91 11.34 4.58 -0.63
CA HIS A 91 11.69 3.79 -1.81
C HIS A 91 13.22 3.63 -1.93
N ASN A 92 13.96 4.72 -1.73
CA ASN A 92 15.43 4.67 -1.74
C ASN A 92 15.96 3.81 -0.60
N GLU A 93 15.31 3.81 0.55
CA GLU A 93 15.69 2.96 1.69
C GLU A 93 15.61 1.48 1.32
N VAL A 94 14.60 1.06 0.56
CA VAL A 94 14.51 -0.32 0.06
C VAL A 94 15.76 -0.68 -0.75
N ASP A 95 16.22 0.23 -1.60
CA ASP A 95 17.41 0.00 -2.41
C ASP A 95 18.68 -0.05 -1.55
N GLN A 96 18.71 0.67 -0.44
CA GLN A 96 19.88 0.73 0.46
C GLN A 96 20.00 -0.50 1.35
N ILE A 97 18.89 -0.94 1.96
CA ILE A 97 18.92 -2.02 2.95
C ILE A 97 18.38 -3.35 2.44
N GLY A 98 17.76 -3.38 1.27
CA GLY A 98 17.15 -4.55 0.68
C GLY A 98 15.70 -4.72 1.07
N GLN A 99 14.94 -5.39 0.21
CA GLN A 99 13.49 -5.57 0.38
C GLN A 99 13.14 -6.30 1.67
N GLN A 100 13.84 -7.40 1.95
CA GLN A 100 13.56 -8.22 3.14
C GLN A 100 13.80 -7.43 4.42
N SER A 101 14.93 -6.71 4.49
CA SER A 101 15.28 -5.90 5.66
C SER A 101 14.28 -4.76 5.85
N PHE A 102 13.86 -4.13 4.76
CA PHE A 102 12.85 -3.07 4.79
C PHE A 102 11.52 -3.60 5.33
N ASP A 103 11.06 -4.72 4.81
CA ASP A 103 9.79 -5.31 5.23
C ASP A 103 9.83 -5.70 6.72
N ASN A 104 10.94 -6.25 7.18
CA ASN A 104 11.11 -6.60 8.59
C ASN A 104 11.14 -5.37 9.49
N LYS A 105 11.80 -4.29 9.05
CA LYS A 105 11.92 -3.06 9.82
C LYS A 105 10.58 -2.39 10.08
N TYR A 106 9.71 -2.34 9.07
CA TYR A 106 8.44 -1.62 9.14
C TYR A 106 7.23 -2.55 9.27
N HIS A 107 7.44 -3.85 9.37
CA HIS A 107 6.36 -4.85 9.37
C HIS A 107 5.48 -4.69 8.13
N MET A 108 6.14 -4.48 7.00
CA MET A 108 5.51 -4.16 5.72
C MET A 108 5.24 -5.44 4.92
N THR A 109 4.22 -5.39 4.09
CA THR A 109 3.94 -6.41 3.08
C THR A 109 3.62 -5.70 1.76
N TRP A 110 2.99 -6.38 0.83
CA TRP A 110 2.66 -5.84 -0.48
C TRP A 110 1.17 -5.92 -0.74
N VAL A 111 0.73 -5.19 -1.76
CA VAL A 111 -0.63 -5.26 -2.29
C VAL A 111 -0.55 -5.70 -3.74
N CYS A 112 -1.41 -6.62 -4.14
CA CYS A 112 -1.54 -6.99 -5.56
C CYS A 112 -2.45 -5.97 -6.26
N LEU A 113 -1.99 -5.47 -7.41
CA LEU A 113 -2.78 -4.57 -8.21
C LEU A 113 -3.99 -5.30 -8.81
N ASP A 114 -5.16 -4.75 -8.60
CA ASP A 114 -6.39 -5.20 -9.24
C ASP A 114 -6.80 -4.22 -10.35
N GLU A 115 -7.90 -4.51 -11.02
CA GLU A 115 -8.41 -3.66 -12.10
C GLU A 115 -8.68 -2.23 -11.61
N TYR A 116 -9.27 -2.08 -10.43
CA TYR A 116 -9.61 -0.77 -9.86
C TYR A 116 -8.36 0.07 -9.61
N LEU A 117 -7.33 -0.52 -8.99
CA LEU A 117 -6.06 0.18 -8.73
C LEU A 117 -5.36 0.56 -10.03
N CYS A 118 -5.36 -0.33 -11.02
CA CYS A 118 -4.78 -0.02 -12.33
C CYS A 118 -5.48 1.17 -12.99
N GLN A 119 -6.80 1.25 -12.89
CA GLN A 119 -7.56 2.38 -13.41
C GLN A 119 -7.21 3.69 -12.71
N ILE A 120 -7.15 3.68 -11.36
CA ILE A 120 -6.81 4.87 -10.58
C ILE A 120 -5.39 5.35 -10.90
N LEU A 121 -4.44 4.42 -10.99
CA LEU A 121 -3.04 4.73 -11.25
C LEU A 121 -2.77 5.03 -12.71
N LYS A 122 -3.76 4.83 -13.57
CA LYS A 122 -3.64 4.93 -15.03
C LYS A 122 -2.58 3.98 -15.58
N TRP A 123 -2.45 2.83 -14.98
CA TRP A 123 -1.56 1.77 -15.41
C TRP A 123 -2.32 0.76 -16.25
N LYS A 124 -1.57 0.05 -17.10
CA LYS A 124 -2.14 -0.93 -18.00
C LYS A 124 -2.65 -2.14 -17.21
N GLY A 125 -3.95 -2.35 -17.24
CA GLY A 125 -4.59 -3.47 -16.57
C GLY A 125 -4.52 -4.76 -17.38
N LYS A 126 -5.43 -5.68 -17.11
CA LYS A 126 -5.51 -6.97 -17.78
C LYS A 126 -5.84 -6.79 -19.25
N LYS A 127 -5.23 -7.60 -20.12
CA LYS A 127 -5.52 -7.59 -21.54
C LYS A 127 -6.99 -7.95 -21.79
N LYS A 128 -7.68 -7.06 -22.50
CA LYS A 128 -9.02 -7.35 -23.00
C LYS A 128 -8.89 -8.11 -24.31
N CYS A 129 -9.48 -9.26 -24.33
CA CYS A 129 -9.54 -10.06 -25.56
C CYS A 129 -10.55 -9.45 -26.53
#